data_92aa02dd91b28f91c0e5ec03bb8cea79
#
_entry.id   92aa02dd91b28f91c0e5ec03bb8cea79
#
_cell.length_a   1.000
_cell.length_b   1.000
_cell.length_c   1.000
_cell.angle_alpha   90.00
_cell.angle_beta   90.00
_cell.angle_gamma   90.00
#
_symmetry.space_group_name_H-M   'P 1'
#
loop_
_entity.id
_entity.type
_entity.pdbx_description
1 polymer ?
#
loop_
_entity_poly.entity_id
_entity_poly.type
_entity_poly.pdbx_seq_one_letter_code
_entity_poly.pdbx_strand_id
1 'polypeptide(L)'
;MGKTLKNQLGELVEQQKDLKAPVVILVNPQLGENIGAACRCMLNFGLTELRLVAPRDGWPNPAANAMAAGALPVLEQAKLFDTTAEAVADLKFVLAATARRREMEIPVIGTGEVGPALRAYADDEVQTGILFGPEKAGLTNADVVLADAILTYPVNPAFQSLNLAQACLLYTSPSPRDRG
;
A
#
# COMPACT_ATOMS: atom_id res chain seq x y z
N MET A 1 -34.70 4.47 0.60
CA MET A 1 -33.72 5.51 0.20
C MET A 1 -32.31 4.99 0.38
N GLY A 2 -31.43 5.27 -0.58
CA GLY A 2 -30.06 4.83 -0.52
C GLY A 2 -29.25 5.54 0.57
N LYS A 3 -28.24 4.86 1.09
CA LYS A 3 -27.28 5.47 2.00
C LYS A 3 -26.48 6.56 1.29
N THR A 4 -26.04 7.57 2.03
CA THR A 4 -25.17 8.59 1.46
C THR A 4 -23.83 7.97 1.07
N LEU A 5 -23.14 8.56 0.09
CA LEU A 5 -21.82 8.10 -0.33
C LEU A 5 -20.86 8.02 0.85
N LYS A 6 -20.91 9.02 1.75
CA LYS A 6 -20.07 9.05 2.94
C LYS A 6 -20.30 7.83 3.85
N ASN A 7 -21.56 7.43 4.03
CA ASN A 7 -21.90 6.26 4.85
C ASN A 7 -21.45 4.96 4.19
N GLN A 8 -21.60 4.86 2.87
CA GLN A 8 -21.14 3.69 2.11
C GLN A 8 -19.62 3.51 2.22
N LEU A 9 -18.89 4.62 2.10
CA LEU A 9 -17.43 4.59 2.22
C LEU A 9 -16.99 4.23 3.65
N GLY A 10 -17.70 4.74 4.65
CA GLY A 10 -17.44 4.39 6.04
C GLY A 10 -17.63 2.91 6.31
N GLU A 11 -18.68 2.32 5.76
CA GLU A 11 -18.96 0.88 5.87
C GLU A 11 -17.89 0.05 5.17
N LEU A 12 -17.43 0.47 3.99
CA LEU A 12 -16.35 -0.23 3.27
C LEU A 12 -15.04 -0.21 4.07
N VAL A 13 -14.71 0.94 4.67
CA VAL A 13 -13.52 1.08 5.51
C VAL A 13 -13.62 0.14 6.72
N GLU A 14 -14.79 0.07 7.36
CA GLU A 14 -15.04 -0.81 8.49
C GLU A 14 -14.89 -2.28 8.11
N GLN A 15 -15.51 -2.69 6.99
CA GLN A 15 -15.44 -4.07 6.50
C GLN A 15 -14.01 -4.51 6.21
N GLN A 16 -13.20 -3.61 5.61
CA GLN A 16 -11.82 -3.95 5.24
C GLN A 16 -10.93 -4.14 6.47
N LYS A 17 -11.22 -3.49 7.58
CA LYS A 17 -10.49 -3.71 8.83
C LYS A 17 -10.58 -5.16 9.31
N ASP A 18 -11.73 -5.79 9.10
CA ASP A 18 -11.97 -7.15 9.54
C ASP A 18 -11.31 -8.20 8.63
N LEU A 19 -10.94 -7.82 7.39
CA LEU A 19 -10.40 -8.76 6.41
C LEU A 19 -8.88 -8.88 6.42
N LYS A 20 -8.17 -8.16 7.29
CA LYS A 20 -6.70 -8.17 7.36
C LYS A 20 -6.03 -7.91 6.01
N ALA A 21 -6.59 -6.99 5.23
CA ALA A 21 -5.99 -6.55 3.97
C ALA A 21 -4.61 -5.96 4.21
N PRO A 22 -3.72 -6.00 3.20
CA PRO A 22 -2.38 -5.41 3.36
C PRO A 22 -2.43 -3.93 3.71
N VAL A 23 -1.54 -3.52 4.59
CA VAL A 23 -1.30 -2.10 4.89
C VAL A 23 -0.47 -1.51 3.77
N VAL A 24 -0.86 -0.36 3.25
CA VAL A 24 -0.05 0.39 2.28
C VAL A 24 0.83 1.37 3.04
N ILE A 25 2.12 1.34 2.79
CA ILE A 25 3.10 2.19 3.46
C ILE A 25 3.83 3.02 2.42
N LEU A 26 3.63 4.33 2.45
CA LEU A 26 4.31 5.26 1.56
C LEU A 26 5.50 5.84 2.32
N VAL A 27 6.72 5.52 1.85
CA VAL A 27 7.97 5.95 2.49
C VAL A 27 8.44 7.25 1.86
N ASN A 28 8.55 8.29 2.66
CA ASN A 28 8.99 9.63 2.24
C ASN A 28 8.27 10.14 0.99
N PRO A 29 6.93 10.09 0.95
CA PRO A 29 6.20 10.58 -0.22
C PRO A 29 6.45 12.08 -0.40
N GLN A 30 6.65 12.51 -1.66
CA GLN A 30 7.04 13.88 -1.95
C GLN A 30 5.83 14.79 -2.17
N LEU A 31 4.91 14.37 -3.03
CA LEU A 31 3.77 15.21 -3.42
C LEU A 31 2.50 14.79 -2.69
N GLY A 32 1.81 15.76 -2.09
CA GLY A 32 0.53 15.52 -1.46
C GLY A 32 -0.52 14.96 -2.41
N GLU A 33 -0.51 15.41 -3.67
CA GLU A 33 -1.40 14.91 -4.72
C GLU A 33 -1.24 13.40 -4.92
N ASN A 34 -0.01 12.89 -4.83
CA ASN A 34 0.25 11.46 -4.98
C ASN A 34 -0.28 10.66 -3.79
N ILE A 35 -0.24 11.24 -2.59
CA ILE A 35 -0.82 10.61 -1.40
C ILE A 35 -2.34 10.48 -1.57
N GLY A 36 -2.99 11.56 -2.00
CA GLY A 36 -4.43 11.55 -2.27
C GLY A 36 -4.83 10.56 -3.35
N ALA A 37 -4.06 10.53 -4.45
CA ALA A 37 -4.28 9.58 -5.54
C ALA A 37 -4.10 8.13 -5.07
N ALA A 38 -3.15 7.89 -4.19
CA ALA A 38 -2.95 6.56 -3.58
C ALA A 38 -4.17 6.14 -2.77
N CYS A 39 -4.76 7.04 -1.99
CA CYS A 39 -5.97 6.75 -1.22
C CYS A 39 -7.13 6.35 -2.13
N ARG A 40 -7.30 7.04 -3.25
CA ARG A 40 -8.35 6.69 -4.23
C ARG A 40 -8.10 5.30 -4.83
N CYS A 41 -6.86 5.02 -5.18
CA CYS A 41 -6.47 3.71 -5.70
C CYS A 41 -6.76 2.62 -4.67
N MET A 42 -6.34 2.82 -3.42
CA MET A 42 -6.57 1.88 -2.33
C MET A 42 -8.06 1.55 -2.18
N LEU A 43 -8.89 2.57 -2.15
CA LEU A 43 -10.32 2.38 -1.95
C LEU A 43 -10.95 1.58 -3.10
N ASN A 44 -10.50 1.80 -4.34
CA ASN A 44 -10.98 1.05 -5.50
C ASN A 44 -10.67 -0.45 -5.39
N PHE A 45 -9.63 -0.81 -4.65
CA PHE A 45 -9.25 -2.21 -4.45
C PHE A 45 -9.58 -2.73 -3.05
N GLY A 46 -10.31 -1.95 -2.26
CA GLY A 46 -10.74 -2.36 -0.93
C GLY A 46 -9.66 -2.30 0.14
N LEU A 47 -8.58 -1.55 -0.09
CA LEU A 47 -7.53 -1.34 0.91
C LEU A 47 -7.82 -0.05 1.66
N THR A 48 -7.73 -0.07 2.99
CA THR A 48 -8.15 1.05 3.81
C THR A 48 -7.11 1.56 4.79
N GLU A 49 -6.08 0.78 5.11
CA GLU A 49 -5.06 1.23 6.06
C GLU A 49 -3.84 1.77 5.34
N LEU A 50 -3.63 3.08 5.50
CA LEU A 50 -2.50 3.80 4.94
C LEU A 50 -1.57 4.24 6.06
N ARG A 51 -0.26 4.02 5.88
CA ARG A 51 0.78 4.53 6.75
C ARG A 51 1.72 5.42 5.95
N LEU A 52 2.12 6.53 6.55
CA LEU A 52 3.01 7.51 5.93
C LEU A 52 4.28 7.62 6.77
N VAL A 53 5.44 7.49 6.12
CA VAL A 53 6.72 7.65 6.78
C VAL A 53 7.33 8.98 6.35
N ALA A 54 7.44 9.92 7.28
CA ALA A 54 8.11 11.22 7.09
C ALA A 54 7.79 11.88 5.73
N PRO A 55 6.52 12.21 5.45
CA PRO A 55 6.18 12.88 4.19
C PRO A 55 6.93 14.22 4.07
N ARG A 56 7.48 14.46 2.87
CA ARG A 56 8.38 15.60 2.63
C ARG A 56 7.76 16.95 3.00
N ASP A 57 6.52 17.16 2.60
CA ASP A 57 5.84 18.45 2.79
C ASP A 57 5.04 18.53 4.10
N GLY A 58 5.25 17.56 5.00
CA GLY A 58 4.57 17.51 6.28
C GLY A 58 3.18 16.89 6.19
N TRP A 59 2.52 16.85 7.36
CA TRP A 59 1.20 16.25 7.47
C TRP A 59 0.40 16.97 8.57
N PRO A 60 -0.89 17.29 8.39
CA PRO A 60 -1.70 17.03 7.19
C PRO A 60 -1.32 17.93 6.00
N ASN A 61 -1.76 17.53 4.80
CA ASN A 61 -1.42 18.20 3.56
C ASN A 61 -2.71 18.49 2.75
N PRO A 62 -3.04 19.78 2.52
CA PRO A 62 -4.27 20.14 1.79
C PRO A 62 -4.34 19.61 0.37
N ALA A 63 -3.20 19.48 -0.32
CA ALA A 63 -3.16 18.92 -1.67
C ALA A 63 -3.56 17.44 -1.67
N ALA A 64 -3.18 16.69 -0.63
CA ALA A 64 -3.62 15.30 -0.46
C ALA A 64 -5.13 15.24 -0.24
N ASN A 65 -5.68 16.11 0.60
CA ASN A 65 -7.13 16.17 0.85
C ASN A 65 -7.90 16.43 -0.43
N ALA A 66 -7.46 17.41 -1.23
CA ALA A 66 -8.12 17.76 -2.48
C ALA A 66 -8.11 16.59 -3.48
N MET A 67 -6.99 15.91 -3.60
CA MET A 67 -6.85 14.80 -4.56
C MET A 67 -7.53 13.53 -4.08
N ALA A 68 -7.68 13.33 -2.78
CA ALA A 68 -8.31 12.13 -2.23
C ALA A 68 -9.81 12.06 -2.56
N ALA A 69 -10.46 13.21 -2.70
CA ALA A 69 -11.88 13.30 -3.08
C ALA A 69 -12.75 12.32 -2.28
N GLY A 70 -13.40 11.35 -2.94
CA GLY A 70 -14.25 10.36 -2.28
C GLY A 70 -13.50 9.38 -1.36
N ALA A 71 -12.17 9.31 -1.43
CA ALA A 71 -11.37 8.44 -0.56
C ALA A 71 -10.84 9.17 0.68
N LEU A 72 -11.43 10.31 1.04
CA LEU A 72 -11.05 11.06 2.22
C LEU A 72 -11.05 10.22 3.52
N PRO A 73 -11.98 9.29 3.76
CA PRO A 73 -11.92 8.44 4.95
C PRO A 73 -10.62 7.64 5.09
N VAL A 74 -10.04 7.17 3.98
CA VAL A 74 -8.74 6.48 4.00
C VAL A 74 -7.65 7.45 4.46
N LEU A 75 -7.67 8.66 3.92
CA LEU A 75 -6.69 9.69 4.24
C LEU A 75 -6.79 10.11 5.71
N GLU A 76 -8.00 10.30 6.22
CA GLU A 76 -8.25 10.74 7.59
C GLU A 76 -7.77 9.70 8.62
N GLN A 77 -7.75 8.43 8.25
CA GLN A 77 -7.30 7.35 9.13
C GLN A 77 -5.81 7.03 8.95
N ALA A 78 -5.11 7.73 8.08
CA ALA A 78 -3.69 7.50 7.83
C ALA A 78 -2.88 7.69 9.11
N LYS A 79 -1.94 6.77 9.35
CA LYS A 79 -1.04 6.83 10.49
C LYS A 79 0.30 7.38 10.06
N LEU A 80 0.87 8.27 10.85
CA LEU A 80 2.13 8.94 10.57
C LEU A 80 3.24 8.33 11.42
N PHE A 81 4.39 8.06 10.78
CA PHE A 81 5.58 7.51 11.43
C PHE A 81 6.81 8.30 11.04
N ASP A 82 7.78 8.37 11.95
CA ASP A 82 9.05 9.06 11.68
C ASP A 82 10.02 8.20 10.89
N THR A 83 9.97 6.87 11.08
CA THR A 83 10.88 5.93 10.42
C THR A 83 10.12 4.74 9.81
N THR A 84 10.73 4.14 8.78
CA THR A 84 10.18 2.94 8.17
C THR A 84 10.12 1.77 9.16
N ALA A 85 11.16 1.64 10.00
CA ALA A 85 11.21 0.58 11.01
C ALA A 85 10.00 0.64 11.96
N GLU A 86 9.62 1.84 12.40
CA GLU A 86 8.45 2.02 13.23
C GLU A 86 7.16 1.67 12.51
N ALA A 87 7.09 2.03 11.22
CA ALA A 87 5.89 1.81 10.42
C ALA A 87 5.61 0.33 10.15
N VAL A 88 6.61 -0.55 10.22
CA VAL A 88 6.46 -1.98 9.96
C VAL A 88 6.60 -2.84 11.20
N ALA A 89 6.81 -2.25 12.38
CA ALA A 89 7.15 -2.97 13.60
C ALA A 89 6.09 -4.01 14.01
N ASP A 90 4.83 -3.75 13.75
CA ASP A 90 3.71 -4.63 14.11
C ASP A 90 3.29 -5.58 12.98
N LEU A 91 3.97 -5.51 11.83
CA LEU A 91 3.62 -6.33 10.67
C LEU A 91 4.42 -7.63 10.67
N LYS A 92 3.77 -8.72 10.31
CA LYS A 92 4.38 -10.06 10.30
C LYS A 92 5.00 -10.40 8.95
N PHE A 93 4.53 -9.79 7.88
CA PHE A 93 5.07 -10.00 6.54
C PHE A 93 5.04 -8.68 5.78
N VAL A 94 6.18 -8.27 5.25
CA VAL A 94 6.34 -6.99 4.56
C VAL A 94 6.95 -7.23 3.18
N LEU A 95 6.30 -6.68 2.16
CA LEU A 95 6.80 -6.66 0.79
C LEU A 95 7.38 -5.29 0.48
N ALA A 96 8.50 -5.26 -0.22
CA ALA A 96 9.07 -4.02 -0.77
C ALA A 96 8.82 -3.98 -2.27
N ALA A 97 8.01 -3.02 -2.72
CA ALA A 97 7.75 -2.82 -4.15
C ALA A 97 8.89 -1.99 -4.75
N THR A 98 9.71 -2.61 -5.58
CA THR A 98 10.88 -1.96 -6.18
C THR A 98 11.17 -2.51 -7.56
N ALA A 99 11.61 -1.63 -8.48
CA ALA A 99 12.04 -2.02 -9.82
C ALA A 99 13.45 -2.59 -9.83
N ARG A 100 14.22 -2.31 -8.78
CA ARG A 100 15.65 -2.67 -8.77
C ARG A 100 15.85 -4.02 -8.11
N ARG A 101 16.48 -4.94 -8.85
CA ARG A 101 17.11 -6.09 -8.23
C ARG A 101 18.34 -5.59 -7.50
N ARG A 102 18.31 -5.71 -6.21
CA ARG A 102 19.48 -5.39 -5.40
C ARG A 102 20.19 -6.70 -5.08
N GLU A 103 21.50 -6.64 -4.96
CA GLU A 103 22.31 -7.78 -4.51
C GLU A 103 22.10 -8.00 -3.02
N MET A 104 20.87 -8.37 -2.66
CA MET A 104 20.49 -8.64 -1.27
C MET A 104 19.91 -10.06 -1.22
N GLU A 105 20.19 -10.77 -0.13
CA GLU A 105 19.68 -12.11 0.11
C GLU A 105 18.21 -12.08 0.56
N ILE A 106 17.37 -11.30 -0.14
CA ILE A 106 15.95 -11.20 0.15
C ILE A 106 15.18 -11.91 -0.96
N PRO A 107 14.25 -12.81 -0.62
CA PRO A 107 13.48 -13.52 -1.63
C PRO A 107 12.70 -12.56 -2.53
N VAL A 108 12.64 -12.88 -3.83
CA VAL A 108 11.83 -12.14 -4.79
C VAL A 108 10.57 -12.95 -5.07
N ILE A 109 9.41 -12.32 -4.89
CA ILE A 109 8.14 -12.96 -5.17
C ILE A 109 7.71 -12.60 -6.60
N GLY A 110 7.36 -13.62 -7.39
CA GLY A 110 6.83 -13.43 -8.72
C GLY A 110 5.42 -12.82 -8.69
N THR A 111 5.07 -12.13 -9.77
CA THR A 111 3.78 -11.44 -9.86
C THR A 111 2.58 -12.36 -9.66
N GLY A 112 2.66 -13.61 -10.13
CA GLY A 112 1.56 -14.58 -9.96
C GLY A 112 1.43 -15.14 -8.54
N GLU A 113 2.41 -14.93 -7.67
CA GLU A 113 2.45 -15.48 -6.32
C GLU A 113 2.04 -14.47 -5.24
N VAL A 114 2.05 -13.18 -5.58
CA VAL A 114 1.82 -12.11 -4.59
C VAL A 114 0.42 -12.17 -3.99
N GLY A 115 -0.59 -12.23 -4.84
CA GLY A 115 -1.98 -12.30 -4.38
C GLY A 115 -2.25 -13.50 -3.50
N PRO A 116 -1.93 -14.73 -3.95
CA PRO A 116 -2.10 -15.92 -3.11
C PRO A 116 -1.35 -15.85 -1.79
N ALA A 117 -0.11 -15.35 -1.77
CA ALA A 117 0.68 -15.22 -0.55
C ALA A 117 0.02 -14.27 0.45
N LEU A 118 -0.41 -13.09 0.00
CA LEU A 118 -1.06 -12.11 0.88
C LEU A 118 -2.41 -12.63 1.39
N ARG A 119 -3.18 -13.32 0.54
CA ARG A 119 -4.45 -13.90 0.98
C ARG A 119 -4.26 -15.01 2.00
N ALA A 120 -3.21 -15.82 1.87
CA ALA A 120 -2.90 -16.85 2.85
C ALA A 120 -2.62 -16.24 4.23
N TYR A 121 -1.85 -15.15 4.28
CA TYR A 121 -1.63 -14.44 5.53
C TYR A 121 -2.92 -13.82 6.08
N ALA A 122 -3.76 -13.27 5.22
CA ALA A 122 -5.05 -12.70 5.63
C ALA A 122 -5.96 -13.77 6.23
N ASP A 123 -6.00 -14.98 5.65
CA ASP A 123 -6.77 -16.10 6.16
C ASP A 123 -6.28 -16.55 7.56
N ASP A 124 -4.99 -16.42 7.83
CA ASP A 124 -4.39 -16.71 9.13
C ASP A 124 -4.46 -15.52 10.11
N GLU A 125 -5.16 -14.45 9.73
CA GLU A 125 -5.28 -13.21 10.49
C GLU A 125 -3.93 -12.53 10.76
N VAL A 126 -2.98 -12.72 9.87
CA VAL A 126 -1.65 -12.12 9.96
C VAL A 126 -1.63 -10.77 9.23
N GLN A 127 -1.21 -9.72 9.92
CA GLN A 127 -1.14 -8.39 9.32
C GLN A 127 0.08 -8.28 8.42
N THR A 128 -0.17 -7.91 7.16
CA THR A 128 0.86 -7.72 6.14
C THR A 128 0.95 -6.27 5.70
N GLY A 129 2.02 -5.92 5.00
CA GLY A 129 2.18 -4.58 4.45
C GLY A 129 3.02 -4.55 3.19
N ILE A 130 2.87 -3.48 2.42
CA ILE A 130 3.62 -3.27 1.18
C ILE A 130 4.25 -1.88 1.25
N LEU A 131 5.58 -1.83 1.12
CA LEU A 131 6.35 -0.59 1.10
C LEU A 131 6.45 -0.04 -0.31
N PHE A 132 6.16 1.24 -0.46
CA PHE A 132 6.37 2.00 -1.70
C PHE A 132 7.31 3.16 -1.39
N GLY A 133 8.34 3.34 -2.22
CA GLY A 133 9.32 4.40 -2.03
C GLY A 133 8.87 5.75 -2.58
N PRO A 134 9.67 6.79 -2.31
CA PRO A 134 9.39 8.12 -2.84
C PRO A 134 9.43 8.14 -4.37
N GLU A 135 8.70 9.09 -4.94
CA GLU A 135 8.65 9.29 -6.37
C GLU A 135 10.07 9.51 -6.91
N LYS A 136 10.40 8.87 -8.02
CA LYS A 136 11.70 8.89 -8.72
C LYS A 136 12.82 8.12 -8.02
N ALA A 137 13.07 8.37 -6.74
CA ALA A 137 14.20 7.76 -6.03
C ALA A 137 13.96 6.29 -5.67
N GLY A 138 12.72 5.92 -5.34
CA GLY A 138 12.39 4.58 -4.88
C GLY A 138 12.86 4.29 -3.46
N LEU A 139 12.69 3.06 -3.02
CA LEU A 139 13.10 2.63 -1.68
C LEU A 139 14.63 2.58 -1.57
N THR A 140 15.14 2.99 -0.41
CA THR A 140 16.58 2.87 -0.09
C THR A 140 16.90 1.43 0.31
N ASN A 141 18.21 1.09 0.34
CA ASN A 141 18.63 -0.22 0.85
C ASN A 141 18.21 -0.43 2.31
N ALA A 142 18.26 0.63 3.11
CA ALA A 142 17.83 0.57 4.52
C ALA A 142 16.34 0.22 4.65
N ASP A 143 15.51 0.73 3.74
CA ASP A 143 14.09 0.39 3.71
C ASP A 143 13.87 -1.06 3.25
N VAL A 144 14.56 -1.49 2.20
CA VAL A 144 14.40 -2.81 1.61
C VAL A 144 14.78 -3.93 2.59
N VAL A 145 15.82 -3.71 3.41
CA VAL A 145 16.23 -4.73 4.39
C VAL A 145 15.18 -5.01 5.46
N LEU A 146 14.21 -4.12 5.64
CA LEU A 146 13.10 -4.32 6.57
C LEU A 146 12.01 -5.22 5.99
N ALA A 147 12.05 -5.48 4.69
CA ALA A 147 11.07 -6.32 4.03
C ALA A 147 11.45 -7.80 4.10
N ASP A 148 10.44 -8.65 4.11
CA ASP A 148 10.61 -10.11 4.08
C ASP A 148 10.78 -10.62 2.66
N ALA A 149 10.26 -9.89 1.67
CA ALA A 149 10.37 -10.25 0.26
C ALA A 149 10.28 -9.00 -0.61
N ILE A 150 10.79 -9.11 -1.83
CA ILE A 150 10.75 -8.04 -2.82
C ILE A 150 9.67 -8.38 -3.84
N LEU A 151 8.77 -7.43 -4.08
CA LEU A 151 7.81 -7.49 -5.16
C LEU A 151 8.39 -6.76 -6.35
N THR A 152 8.74 -7.52 -7.41
CA THR A 152 9.33 -6.97 -8.62
C THR A 152 8.30 -6.90 -9.73
N TYR A 153 8.08 -5.72 -10.28
CA TYR A 153 7.29 -5.47 -11.47
C TYR A 153 7.81 -4.20 -12.15
N PRO A 154 7.43 -3.95 -13.41
CA PRO A 154 7.85 -2.70 -14.06
C PRO A 154 7.28 -1.50 -13.30
N VAL A 155 8.15 -0.79 -12.58
CA VAL A 155 7.78 0.37 -11.78
C VAL A 155 8.00 1.62 -12.60
N ASN A 156 7.00 2.49 -12.63
CA ASN A 156 7.14 3.81 -13.26
C ASN A 156 7.61 4.80 -12.20
N PRO A 157 8.86 5.30 -12.30
CA PRO A 157 9.40 6.20 -11.27
C PRO A 157 8.71 7.55 -11.18
N ALA A 158 7.92 7.90 -12.20
CA ALA A 158 7.19 9.17 -12.20
C ALA A 158 5.81 9.09 -11.53
N PHE A 159 5.24 7.88 -11.39
CA PHE A 159 3.84 7.72 -10.97
C PHE A 159 3.69 6.67 -9.87
N GLN A 160 3.77 7.12 -8.62
CA GLN A 160 3.61 6.24 -7.46
C GLN A 160 2.22 5.59 -7.42
N SER A 161 1.17 6.32 -7.78
CA SER A 161 -0.19 5.79 -7.78
C SER A 161 -0.39 4.67 -8.81
N LEU A 162 0.30 4.72 -9.96
CA LEU A 162 0.26 3.63 -10.93
C LEU A 162 0.98 2.39 -10.41
N ASN A 163 2.08 2.57 -9.69
CA ASN A 163 2.80 1.46 -9.06
C ASN A 163 1.92 0.78 -8.01
N LEU A 164 1.23 1.58 -7.21
CA LEU A 164 0.28 1.08 -6.23
C LEU A 164 -0.87 0.34 -6.91
N ALA A 165 -1.42 0.88 -8.00
CA ALA A 165 -2.49 0.23 -8.75
C ALA A 165 -2.06 -1.15 -9.26
N GLN A 166 -0.84 -1.28 -9.78
CA GLN A 166 -0.31 -2.57 -10.24
C GLN A 166 -0.19 -3.56 -9.08
N ALA A 167 0.32 -3.13 -7.93
CA ALA A 167 0.42 -3.99 -6.76
C ALA A 167 -0.96 -4.43 -6.26
N CYS A 168 -1.94 -3.53 -6.25
CA CYS A 168 -3.32 -3.86 -5.87
C CYS A 168 -3.95 -4.86 -6.84
N LEU A 169 -3.71 -4.73 -8.14
CA LEU A 169 -4.18 -5.70 -9.14
C LEU A 169 -3.61 -7.08 -8.87
N LEU A 170 -2.34 -7.18 -8.52
CA LEU A 170 -1.70 -8.46 -8.19
C LEU A 170 -2.34 -9.09 -6.94
N TYR A 171 -2.65 -8.26 -5.93
CA TYR A 171 -3.30 -8.73 -4.71
C TYR A 171 -4.72 -9.24 -4.99
N THR A 172 -5.48 -8.53 -5.82
CA THR A 172 -6.90 -8.86 -6.10
C THR A 172 -7.09 -9.82 -7.25
N SER A 173 -6.05 -10.12 -8.03
CA SER A 173 -6.14 -11.06 -9.15
C SER A 173 -6.39 -12.48 -8.65
N PRO A 174 -7.31 -13.24 -9.27
CA PRO A 174 -7.48 -14.64 -8.92
C PRO A 174 -6.19 -15.42 -9.24
N SER A 175 -5.89 -16.42 -8.40
CA SER A 175 -4.74 -17.28 -8.69
C SER A 175 -5.02 -18.09 -9.96
N PRO A 176 -3.97 -18.57 -10.66
CA PRO A 176 -4.17 -19.44 -11.83
C PRO A 176 -5.01 -20.68 -11.54
N ARG A 177 -5.04 -21.15 -10.29
CA ARG A 177 -5.86 -22.30 -9.87
C ARG A 177 -7.34 -21.97 -9.78
N ASP A 178 -7.68 -20.70 -9.57
CA ASP A 178 -9.06 -20.23 -9.44
C ASP A 178 -9.71 -19.92 -10.79
N ARG A 179 -8.92 -20.00 -11.86
CA ARG A 179 -9.38 -19.80 -13.25
C ARG A 179 -9.74 -21.15 -13.87
N GLY A 180 -10.54 -21.89 -13.16
CA GLY A 180 -10.97 -23.21 -13.60
C GLY A 180 -11.91 -23.20 -14.79
#